data_b2ad289fdea09193b09cbae12252f399
#
_entry.id   b2ad289fdea09193b09cbae12252f399
#
_cell.length_a   1.000
_cell.length_b   1.000
_cell.length_c   1.000
_cell.angle_alpha   90.00
_cell.angle_beta   90.00
_cell.angle_gamma   90.00
#
_symmetry.space_group_name_H-M   'P 1'
#
loop_
_entity.id
_entity.type
_entity.pdbx_description
1 polymer ?
#
loop_
_entity_poly.entity_id
_entity_poly.type
_entity_poly.pdbx_seq_one_letter_code
_entity_poly.pdbx_strand_id
1 'polypeptide(L)'
;GTIAGIENNKDGNIVVTMSGANINDVNLLNIPAQDGEITINNSTYSYDTFEVQVSDSGEFTYKFTLKQNMSVDDAKALQHAVNVQADVVVGDNVAYKGVPYYMAQLNEFVRTYSQKFNDTHKGGYDDYENQGIDFFNAKVPADGANYIFTSKGEGGHDASFTSLAKKEENGSYTGSYYYMTALNICVTDAVMKDPKLLAFNGMQEGGKSEGLNLKKLADLKDDSKMFLHGAPDSFLQSMTADVGVDCKKALTMEENQLSIRDAVDIQRQAVSGPDEDEETEALLTF
;
A
#
# COMPACT_ATOMS: atom_id res chain seq x y z
N GLY A 1 -13.83 8.61 1.59
CA GLY A 1 -14.47 8.99 2.85
C GLY A 1 -14.82 10.46 2.91
N THR A 2 -15.27 10.91 4.06
CA THR A 2 -15.62 12.31 4.31
C THR A 2 -14.77 12.89 5.42
N ILE A 3 -14.54 14.22 5.39
CA ILE A 3 -13.83 14.90 6.46
C ILE A 3 -14.74 14.96 7.70
N ALA A 4 -14.22 14.46 8.84
CA ALA A 4 -14.95 14.41 10.09
C ALA A 4 -14.51 15.50 11.09
N GLY A 5 -13.28 16.01 10.95
CA GLY A 5 -12.76 17.03 11.83
C GLY A 5 -11.39 17.55 11.44
N ILE A 6 -11.02 18.68 12.03
CA ILE A 6 -9.66 19.22 12.00
C ILE A 6 -9.24 19.63 13.40
N GLU A 7 -7.99 19.39 13.74
CA GLU A 7 -7.41 19.78 15.02
C GLU A 7 -5.95 20.20 14.83
N ASN A 8 -5.40 20.98 15.75
CA ASN A 8 -3.97 21.25 15.78
C ASN A 8 -3.30 20.29 16.76
N ASN A 9 -2.23 19.64 16.31
CA ASN A 9 -1.41 18.84 17.20
C ASN A 9 -0.53 19.73 18.12
N LYS A 10 0.22 19.10 19.03
CA LYS A 10 1.11 19.81 19.97
C LYS A 10 2.23 20.58 19.28
N ASP A 11 2.59 20.20 18.06
CA ASP A 11 3.67 20.80 17.26
C ASP A 11 3.15 21.92 16.34
N GLY A 12 1.83 22.21 16.39
CA GLY A 12 1.17 23.24 15.59
C GLY A 12 0.79 22.81 14.18
N ASN A 13 0.97 21.54 13.84
CA ASN A 13 0.53 21.01 12.54
C ASN A 13 -0.98 20.73 12.57
N ILE A 14 -1.61 20.92 11.42
CA ILE A 14 -3.03 20.60 11.26
C ILE A 14 -3.19 19.10 11.05
N VAL A 15 -4.09 18.51 11.80
CA VAL A 15 -4.50 17.12 11.67
C VAL A 15 -5.91 17.06 11.10
N VAL A 16 -6.06 16.41 9.96
CA VAL A 16 -7.35 16.18 9.30
C VAL A 16 -7.84 14.79 9.67
N THR A 17 -9.05 14.71 10.19
CA THR A 17 -9.73 13.44 10.48
C THR A 17 -10.70 13.10 9.37
N MET A 18 -10.58 11.88 8.83
CA MET A 18 -11.45 11.31 7.82
C MET A 18 -12.16 10.08 8.37
N SER A 19 -13.45 9.91 8.06
CA SER A 19 -14.24 8.73 8.38
C SER A 19 -15.03 8.23 7.17
N GLY A 20 -15.70 7.08 7.31
CA GLY A 20 -16.57 6.54 6.26
C GLY A 20 -15.81 6.00 5.04
N ALA A 21 -14.56 5.64 5.17
CA ALA A 21 -13.83 4.93 4.11
C ALA A 21 -14.41 3.52 3.94
N ASN A 22 -14.57 3.09 2.68
CA ASN A 22 -15.10 1.74 2.36
C ASN A 22 -14.08 0.61 2.55
N ILE A 23 -12.99 0.87 3.25
CA ILE A 23 -11.92 -0.10 3.49
C ILE A 23 -12.01 -0.56 4.94
N ASN A 24 -12.32 -1.85 5.13
CA ASN A 24 -12.45 -2.50 6.43
C ASN A 24 -11.22 -3.33 6.83
N ASP A 25 -10.19 -3.35 5.99
CA ASP A 25 -8.92 -4.03 6.25
C ASP A 25 -7.77 -3.06 5.92
N VAL A 26 -6.92 -2.85 6.92
CA VAL A 26 -5.74 -1.97 6.79
C VAL A 26 -4.77 -2.46 5.73
N ASN A 27 -4.70 -3.78 5.50
CA ASN A 27 -3.83 -4.36 4.48
C ASN A 27 -4.20 -3.93 3.06
N LEU A 28 -5.46 -3.50 2.85
CA LEU A 28 -5.95 -2.96 1.58
C LEU A 28 -5.57 -1.49 1.34
N LEU A 29 -5.00 -0.81 2.34
CA LEU A 29 -4.54 0.56 2.20
C LEU A 29 -3.32 0.64 1.28
N ASN A 30 -3.42 1.47 0.25
CA ASN A 30 -2.38 1.71 -0.74
C ASN A 30 -1.92 3.17 -0.73
N ILE A 31 -1.77 3.75 0.43
CA ILE A 31 -1.32 5.12 0.61
C ILE A 31 0.12 5.15 1.14
N PRO A 32 0.95 6.09 0.70
CA PRO A 32 2.30 6.24 1.23
C PRO A 32 2.29 6.45 2.75
N ALA A 33 3.21 5.81 3.47
CA ALA A 33 3.35 5.97 4.91
C ALA A 33 3.73 7.41 5.29
N GLN A 34 4.50 8.07 4.43
CA GLN A 34 4.94 9.48 4.54
C GLN A 34 4.85 10.14 3.16
N ASP A 35 4.84 11.47 3.17
CA ASP A 35 4.97 12.28 1.95
C ASP A 35 3.88 12.03 0.89
N GLY A 36 2.70 11.61 1.32
CA GLY A 36 1.56 11.42 0.45
C GLY A 36 0.67 12.66 0.37
N GLU A 37 -0.40 12.54 -0.39
CA GLU A 37 -1.36 13.62 -0.64
C GLU A 37 -2.78 13.20 -0.29
N ILE A 38 -3.55 14.16 0.23
CA ILE A 38 -5.00 14.05 0.39
C ILE A 38 -5.67 15.18 -0.37
N THR A 39 -6.77 14.87 -1.04
CA THR A 39 -7.60 15.84 -1.73
C THR A 39 -8.92 16.00 -0.99
N ILE A 40 -9.22 17.23 -0.58
CA ILE A 40 -10.44 17.61 0.12
C ILE A 40 -11.20 18.56 -0.82
N ASN A 41 -12.36 18.16 -1.29
CA ASN A 41 -13.02 18.79 -2.42
C ASN A 41 -12.07 18.86 -3.64
N ASN A 42 -11.66 20.08 -4.01
CA ASN A 42 -10.76 20.33 -5.15
C ASN A 42 -9.37 20.81 -4.72
N SER A 43 -9.06 20.76 -3.42
CA SER A 43 -7.78 21.21 -2.88
C SER A 43 -6.96 20.03 -2.42
N THR A 44 -5.70 19.96 -2.86
CA THR A 44 -4.76 18.90 -2.50
C THR A 44 -3.80 19.41 -1.42
N TYR A 45 -3.62 18.58 -0.38
CA TYR A 45 -2.77 18.84 0.76
C TYR A 45 -1.78 17.72 0.93
N SER A 46 -0.49 18.04 1.09
CA SER A 46 0.53 17.04 1.43
C SER A 46 0.49 16.73 2.92
N TYR A 47 0.57 15.46 3.28
CA TYR A 47 0.68 15.03 4.67
C TYR A 47 2.09 14.48 4.96
N ASP A 48 2.49 14.56 6.22
CA ASP A 48 3.75 14.00 6.72
C ASP A 48 3.54 12.54 7.16
N THR A 49 2.50 12.33 7.96
CA THR A 49 2.17 11.01 8.54
C THR A 49 0.66 10.85 8.64
N PHE A 50 0.24 9.62 8.82
CA PHE A 50 -1.15 9.34 9.17
C PHE A 50 -1.25 8.33 10.32
N GLU A 51 -2.39 8.35 10.97
CA GLU A 51 -2.78 7.43 12.02
C GLU A 51 -4.11 6.79 11.66
N VAL A 52 -4.23 5.49 11.91
CA VAL A 52 -5.48 4.75 11.80
C VAL A 52 -5.94 4.41 13.21
N GLN A 53 -7.18 4.74 13.51
CA GLN A 53 -7.86 4.36 14.74
C GLN A 53 -8.99 3.40 14.39
N VAL A 54 -9.02 2.27 15.08
CA VAL A 54 -10.06 1.25 14.91
C VAL A 54 -10.91 1.26 16.17
N SER A 55 -12.22 1.51 16.01
CA SER A 55 -13.18 1.45 17.12
C SER A 55 -13.48 0.01 17.52
N ASP A 56 -14.06 -0.19 18.70
CA ASP A 56 -14.51 -1.51 19.18
C ASP A 56 -15.56 -2.16 18.25
N SER A 57 -16.26 -1.34 17.46
CA SER A 57 -17.21 -1.81 16.43
C SER A 57 -16.52 -2.18 15.11
N GLY A 58 -15.21 -2.00 14.98
CA GLY A 58 -14.46 -2.25 13.74
C GLY A 58 -14.53 -1.11 12.72
N GLU A 59 -14.96 0.08 13.12
CA GLU A 59 -14.97 1.26 12.25
C GLU A 59 -13.59 1.90 12.20
N PHE A 60 -13.14 2.23 10.99
CA PHE A 60 -11.84 2.84 10.73
C PHE A 60 -11.98 4.36 10.62
N THR A 61 -11.14 5.06 11.38
CA THR A 61 -10.96 6.51 11.30
C THR A 61 -9.51 6.82 10.98
N TYR A 62 -9.27 7.72 10.05
CA TYR A 62 -7.94 8.11 9.60
C TYR A 62 -7.65 9.53 10.03
N LYS A 63 -6.45 9.78 10.57
CA LYS A 63 -5.96 11.12 10.92
C LYS A 63 -4.70 11.40 10.13
N PHE A 64 -4.72 12.42 9.29
CA PHE A 64 -3.58 12.85 8.49
C PHE A 64 -2.96 14.10 9.08
N THR A 65 -1.67 14.07 9.42
CA THR A 65 -0.91 15.23 9.84
C THR A 65 -0.38 15.95 8.61
N LEU A 66 -0.87 17.15 8.34
CA LEU A 66 -0.48 17.92 7.17
C LEU A 66 0.90 18.56 7.36
N LYS A 67 1.68 18.62 6.26
CA LYS A 67 3.02 19.21 6.25
C LYS A 67 3.03 20.74 6.31
N GLN A 68 1.99 21.36 5.79
CA GLN A 68 1.99 22.78 5.53
C GLN A 68 1.56 23.57 6.78
N ASN A 69 2.32 24.63 7.08
CA ASN A 69 1.82 25.73 7.89
C ASN A 69 0.73 26.44 7.08
N MET A 70 -0.49 26.23 7.46
CA MET A 70 -1.63 26.78 6.72
C MET A 70 -1.80 28.28 6.95
N SER A 71 -2.18 28.97 5.88
CA SER A 71 -2.70 30.32 5.98
C SER A 71 -4.06 30.33 6.73
N VAL A 72 -4.43 31.47 7.28
CA VAL A 72 -5.75 31.65 7.94
C VAL A 72 -6.90 31.30 7.00
N ASP A 73 -6.73 31.55 5.72
CA ASP A 73 -7.77 31.29 4.71
C ASP A 73 -7.88 29.79 4.37
N ASP A 74 -6.77 29.06 4.32
CA ASP A 74 -6.78 27.59 4.17
C ASP A 74 -7.46 26.93 5.37
N ALA A 75 -7.16 27.39 6.59
CA ALA A 75 -7.80 26.87 7.80
C ALA A 75 -9.32 27.12 7.80
N LYS A 76 -9.78 28.26 7.31
CA LYS A 76 -11.22 28.55 7.14
C LYS A 76 -11.85 27.67 6.05
N ALA A 77 -11.15 27.43 4.94
CA ALA A 77 -11.62 26.55 3.87
C ALA A 77 -11.78 25.11 4.37
N LEU A 78 -10.82 24.59 5.16
CA LEU A 78 -10.93 23.29 5.79
C LEU A 78 -12.06 23.22 6.82
N GLN A 79 -12.24 24.24 7.64
CA GLN A 79 -13.36 24.30 8.58
C GLN A 79 -14.70 24.30 7.86
N HIS A 80 -14.80 24.99 6.74
CA HIS A 80 -16.00 24.94 5.88
C HIS A 80 -16.20 23.51 5.33
N ALA A 81 -15.13 22.85 4.86
CA ALA A 81 -15.20 21.49 4.37
C ALA A 81 -15.74 20.50 5.42
N VAL A 82 -15.31 20.64 6.69
CA VAL A 82 -15.87 19.87 7.82
C VAL A 82 -17.36 20.11 7.97
N ASN A 83 -17.81 21.38 7.95
CA ASN A 83 -19.21 21.74 8.15
C ASN A 83 -20.15 21.16 7.07
N VAL A 84 -19.64 20.99 5.84
CA VAL A 84 -20.39 20.40 4.72
C VAL A 84 -20.10 18.92 4.52
N GLN A 85 -19.32 18.29 5.38
CA GLN A 85 -18.88 16.89 5.28
C GLN A 85 -18.30 16.57 3.89
N ALA A 86 -17.37 17.40 3.44
CA ALA A 86 -16.77 17.30 2.13
C ALA A 86 -16.09 15.94 1.91
N ASP A 87 -16.08 15.49 0.67
CA ASP A 87 -15.39 14.28 0.26
C ASP A 87 -13.87 14.42 0.44
N VAL A 88 -13.25 13.37 0.99
CA VAL A 88 -11.81 13.23 1.10
C VAL A 88 -11.36 12.01 0.29
N VAL A 89 -10.41 12.25 -0.59
CA VAL A 89 -9.74 11.22 -1.38
C VAL A 89 -8.27 11.18 -0.96
N VAL A 90 -7.76 9.99 -0.67
CA VAL A 90 -6.38 9.78 -0.27
C VAL A 90 -5.63 9.07 -1.38
N GLY A 91 -4.42 9.55 -1.67
CA GLY A 91 -3.57 9.05 -2.74
C GLY A 91 -3.92 9.64 -4.11
N ASP A 92 -3.10 9.30 -5.08
CA ASP A 92 -3.32 9.72 -6.46
C ASP A 92 -4.61 9.10 -7.00
N ASN A 93 -5.47 9.92 -7.55
CA ASN A 93 -6.56 9.46 -8.39
C ASN A 93 -5.95 8.99 -9.72
N VAL A 94 -5.36 7.79 -9.69
CA VAL A 94 -4.55 7.28 -10.80
C VAL A 94 -5.47 6.91 -11.94
N ALA A 95 -5.66 7.84 -12.86
CA ALA A 95 -6.35 7.58 -14.12
C ALA A 95 -5.61 6.52 -14.97
N TYR A 96 -4.34 6.28 -14.68
CA TYR A 96 -3.49 5.30 -15.36
C TYR A 96 -2.78 4.41 -14.33
N LYS A 97 -3.04 3.12 -14.41
CA LYS A 97 -2.36 2.10 -13.61
C LYS A 97 -0.89 2.00 -14.06
N GLY A 98 0.01 2.45 -13.20
CA GLY A 98 1.46 2.39 -13.43
C GLY A 98 2.18 1.52 -12.41
N VAL A 99 3.52 1.60 -12.39
CA VAL A 99 4.37 0.85 -11.43
C VAL A 99 3.91 1.02 -9.98
N PRO A 100 3.59 2.23 -9.48
CA PRO A 100 3.13 2.41 -8.09
C PRO A 100 1.85 1.61 -7.78
N TYR A 101 0.90 1.55 -8.71
CA TYR A 101 -0.34 0.79 -8.54
C TYR A 101 -0.06 -0.71 -8.36
N TYR A 102 0.79 -1.30 -9.22
CA TYR A 102 1.12 -2.72 -9.13
C TYR A 102 2.00 -3.05 -7.93
N MET A 103 2.89 -2.13 -7.55
CA MET A 103 3.65 -2.25 -6.30
C MET A 103 2.73 -2.25 -5.07
N ALA A 104 1.69 -1.43 -5.09
CA ALA A 104 0.70 -1.39 -4.03
C ALA A 104 -0.09 -2.71 -3.91
N GLN A 105 -0.53 -3.27 -5.05
CA GLN A 105 -1.17 -4.60 -5.06
C GLN A 105 -0.22 -5.70 -4.57
N LEU A 106 1.04 -5.67 -4.97
CA LEU A 106 2.03 -6.62 -4.49
C LEU A 106 2.26 -6.49 -2.98
N ASN A 107 2.27 -5.27 -2.45
CA ASN A 107 2.35 -5.03 -1.02
C ASN A 107 1.12 -5.56 -0.26
N GLU A 108 -0.08 -5.37 -0.82
CA GLU A 108 -1.32 -5.97 -0.29
C GLU A 108 -1.21 -7.50 -0.22
N PHE A 109 -0.76 -8.12 -1.31
CA PHE A 109 -0.53 -9.55 -1.36
C PHE A 109 0.42 -10.02 -0.24
N VAL A 110 1.59 -9.37 -0.13
CA VAL A 110 2.62 -9.72 0.84
C VAL A 110 2.10 -9.58 2.27
N ARG A 111 1.41 -8.49 2.60
CA ARG A 111 0.84 -8.24 3.93
C ARG A 111 -0.18 -9.29 4.30
N THR A 112 -1.18 -9.49 3.44
CA THR A 112 -2.30 -10.40 3.70
C THR A 112 -1.82 -11.85 3.81
N TYR A 113 -0.99 -12.29 2.85
CA TYR A 113 -0.47 -13.65 2.87
C TYR A 113 0.42 -13.90 4.08
N SER A 114 1.37 -13.00 4.36
CA SER A 114 2.29 -13.15 5.50
C SER A 114 1.57 -13.15 6.84
N GLN A 115 0.56 -12.31 7.00
CA GLN A 115 -0.25 -12.29 8.22
C GLN A 115 -0.99 -13.61 8.41
N LYS A 116 -1.68 -14.10 7.38
CA LYS A 116 -2.39 -15.39 7.43
C LYS A 116 -1.45 -16.55 7.71
N PHE A 117 -0.29 -16.55 7.06
CA PHE A 117 0.74 -17.57 7.28
C PHE A 117 1.26 -17.54 8.71
N ASN A 118 1.62 -16.36 9.22
CA ASN A 118 2.10 -16.18 10.59
C ASN A 118 1.05 -16.59 11.62
N ASP A 119 -0.21 -16.20 11.44
CA ASP A 119 -1.30 -16.59 12.35
C ASP A 119 -1.47 -18.12 12.39
N THR A 120 -1.38 -18.77 11.22
CA THR A 120 -1.44 -20.24 11.14
C THR A 120 -0.21 -20.88 11.75
N HIS A 121 0.99 -20.35 11.48
CA HIS A 121 2.25 -20.86 12.02
C HIS A 121 2.31 -20.73 13.54
N LYS A 122 1.87 -19.59 14.11
CA LYS A 122 1.74 -19.38 15.55
C LYS A 122 0.71 -20.30 16.21
N GLY A 123 -0.27 -20.81 15.46
CA GLY A 123 -1.23 -21.80 15.94
C GLY A 123 -0.68 -23.24 16.03
N GLY A 124 0.55 -23.46 15.55
CA GLY A 124 1.24 -24.75 15.64
C GLY A 124 2.29 -24.80 16.73
N TYR A 125 3.00 -25.93 16.76
CA TYR A 125 4.07 -26.20 17.72
C TYR A 125 5.35 -26.62 16.99
N ASP A 126 6.49 -26.13 17.47
CA ASP A 126 7.81 -26.45 16.97
C ASP A 126 8.32 -27.82 17.47
N ASP A 127 9.55 -28.16 17.10
CA ASP A 127 10.16 -29.42 17.55
C ASP A 127 10.52 -29.43 19.06
N TYR A 128 10.58 -28.26 19.68
CA TYR A 128 10.80 -28.09 21.10
C TYR A 128 9.50 -28.04 21.93
N GLU A 129 8.35 -28.27 21.26
CA GLU A 129 7.01 -28.18 21.86
C GLU A 129 6.59 -26.76 22.29
N ASN A 130 7.28 -25.73 21.79
CA ASN A 130 6.88 -24.37 22.01
C ASN A 130 5.87 -23.95 20.91
N GLN A 131 5.03 -22.97 21.23
CA GLN A 131 4.14 -22.35 20.27
C GLN A 131 4.97 -21.63 19.18
N GLY A 132 4.52 -21.70 17.93
CA GLY A 132 5.19 -21.08 16.80
C GLY A 132 5.33 -19.56 16.93
N ILE A 133 6.35 -19.04 16.29
CA ILE A 133 6.64 -17.61 16.18
C ILE A 133 6.26 -17.09 14.80
N ASP A 134 6.36 -15.79 14.55
CA ASP A 134 6.20 -15.23 13.19
C ASP A 134 7.27 -15.80 12.25
N PHE A 135 6.83 -16.44 11.17
CA PHE A 135 7.71 -16.98 10.13
C PHE A 135 8.17 -15.87 9.18
N PHE A 136 7.22 -15.08 8.65
CA PHE A 136 7.54 -13.91 7.86
C PHE A 136 7.71 -12.68 8.74
N ASN A 137 8.71 -11.89 8.42
CA ASN A 137 8.99 -10.62 9.05
C ASN A 137 9.36 -9.59 7.98
N ALA A 138 9.66 -8.37 8.37
CA ALA A 138 10.14 -7.32 7.52
C ALA A 138 11.34 -6.62 8.16
N LYS A 139 12.28 -6.17 7.33
CA LYS A 139 13.42 -5.37 7.77
C LYS A 139 13.11 -3.89 7.67
N VAL A 140 13.49 -3.15 8.70
CA VAL A 140 13.42 -1.69 8.70
C VAL A 140 14.46 -1.16 7.70
N PRO A 141 14.07 -0.36 6.69
CA PRO A 141 15.01 0.10 5.67
C PRO A 141 16.18 0.93 6.22
N ALA A 142 15.97 1.63 7.33
CA ALA A 142 16.95 2.56 7.88
C ALA A 142 18.12 1.87 8.58
N ASP A 143 17.89 0.77 9.29
CA ASP A 143 18.91 0.12 10.15
C ASP A 143 18.91 -1.41 10.07
N GLY A 144 18.03 -2.00 9.26
CA GLY A 144 17.93 -3.45 9.10
C GLY A 144 17.37 -4.20 10.31
N ALA A 145 16.83 -3.49 11.31
CA ALA A 145 16.18 -4.10 12.46
C ALA A 145 14.90 -4.84 12.04
N ASN A 146 14.46 -5.80 12.87
CA ASN A 146 13.21 -6.51 12.64
C ASN A 146 12.02 -5.70 13.18
N TYR A 147 10.87 -5.80 12.49
CA TYR A 147 9.60 -5.39 13.06
C TYR A 147 9.08 -6.44 14.04
N ILE A 148 8.34 -5.97 15.04
CA ILE A 148 7.48 -6.78 15.89
C ILE A 148 6.05 -6.39 15.52
N PHE A 149 5.35 -7.32 14.88
CA PHE A 149 3.97 -7.06 14.48
C PHE A 149 3.03 -7.22 15.67
N THR A 150 2.19 -6.21 15.88
CA THR A 150 1.13 -6.28 16.87
C THR A 150 0.04 -7.23 16.39
N SER A 151 -0.43 -8.08 17.29
CA SER A 151 -1.56 -8.96 17.01
C SER A 151 -2.83 -8.16 16.76
N LYS A 152 -3.75 -8.75 16.01
CA LYS A 152 -5.10 -8.21 15.82
C LYS A 152 -5.77 -7.96 17.16
N GLY A 153 -6.50 -6.86 17.26
CA GLY A 153 -7.41 -6.61 18.36
C GLY A 153 -8.56 -7.62 18.42
N GLU A 154 -9.33 -7.60 19.50
CA GLU A 154 -10.56 -8.38 19.60
C GLU A 154 -11.47 -8.06 18.41
N GLY A 155 -12.03 -9.09 17.77
CA GLY A 155 -12.86 -8.96 16.57
C GLY A 155 -12.14 -9.19 15.25
N GLY A 156 -10.82 -9.45 15.26
CA GLY A 156 -10.04 -9.81 14.06
C GLY A 156 -9.60 -8.62 13.21
N HIS A 157 -9.77 -7.40 13.70
CA HIS A 157 -9.26 -6.17 13.09
C HIS A 157 -7.87 -5.83 13.62
N ASP A 158 -7.04 -5.18 12.79
CA ASP A 158 -5.77 -4.65 13.27
C ASP A 158 -6.01 -3.59 14.35
N ALA A 159 -5.13 -3.58 15.36
CA ALA A 159 -5.14 -2.51 16.35
C ALA A 159 -4.83 -1.15 15.69
N SER A 160 -5.24 -0.07 16.34
CA SER A 160 -4.87 1.29 15.91
C SER A 160 -3.37 1.41 15.76
N PHE A 161 -2.90 2.04 14.67
CA PHE A 161 -1.48 2.19 14.37
C PHE A 161 -1.18 3.55 13.74
N THR A 162 0.08 3.94 13.79
CA THR A 162 0.59 5.12 13.07
C THR A 162 1.33 4.68 11.81
N SER A 163 1.41 5.53 10.80
CA SER A 163 2.14 5.24 9.55
C SER A 163 3.65 5.10 9.76
N LEU A 164 4.17 5.63 10.86
CA LEU A 164 5.55 5.43 11.30
C LEU A 164 5.60 4.40 12.42
N ALA A 165 6.41 3.36 12.22
CA ALA A 165 6.67 2.37 13.24
C ALA A 165 7.35 3.01 14.45
N LYS A 166 6.92 2.61 15.64
CA LYS A 166 7.51 3.10 16.89
C LYS A 166 8.77 2.32 17.21
N LYS A 167 9.89 3.03 17.37
CA LYS A 167 11.14 2.42 17.84
C LYS A 167 11.07 2.22 19.36
N GLU A 168 11.27 0.98 19.80
CA GLU A 168 11.31 0.59 21.20
C GLU A 168 12.72 0.77 21.78
N GLU A 169 12.83 0.79 23.13
CA GLU A 169 14.10 0.97 23.82
C GLU A 169 15.12 -0.16 23.53
N ASN A 170 14.65 -1.36 23.22
CA ASN A 170 15.48 -2.51 22.85
C ASN A 170 15.98 -2.46 21.39
N GLY A 171 15.67 -1.39 20.65
CA GLY A 171 16.06 -1.18 19.27
C GLY A 171 15.16 -1.86 18.22
N SER A 172 14.14 -2.62 18.64
CA SER A 172 13.13 -3.17 17.73
C SER A 172 12.11 -2.08 17.34
N TYR A 173 11.34 -2.37 16.30
CA TYR A 173 10.25 -1.51 15.87
C TYR A 173 8.92 -2.24 16.00
N THR A 174 7.99 -1.66 16.72
CA THR A 174 6.65 -2.21 16.91
C THR A 174 5.69 -1.56 15.94
N GLY A 175 4.85 -2.36 15.30
CA GLY A 175 3.86 -1.84 14.37
C GLY A 175 2.97 -2.88 13.71
N SER A 176 2.20 -2.43 12.75
CA SER A 176 1.27 -3.24 11.96
C SER A 176 1.99 -3.92 10.78
N TYR A 177 1.36 -4.97 10.23
CA TYR A 177 1.75 -5.54 8.93
C TYR A 177 1.79 -4.51 7.78
N TYR A 178 1.21 -3.34 7.98
CA TYR A 178 1.28 -2.22 7.03
C TYR A 178 2.72 -1.84 6.65
N TYR A 179 3.69 -2.04 7.54
CA TYR A 179 5.12 -1.77 7.26
C TYR A 179 5.80 -2.85 6.43
N MET A 180 5.17 -4.00 6.27
CA MET A 180 5.67 -5.06 5.41
C MET A 180 5.35 -4.73 3.94
N THR A 181 6.37 -4.77 3.12
CA THR A 181 6.29 -4.53 1.68
C THR A 181 7.01 -5.64 0.92
N ALA A 182 6.79 -5.72 -0.39
CA ALA A 182 7.52 -6.65 -1.25
C ALA A 182 9.04 -6.41 -1.28
N LEU A 183 9.49 -5.21 -0.87
CA LEU A 183 10.91 -4.86 -0.86
C LEU A 183 11.63 -5.22 0.45
N ASN A 184 10.91 -5.33 1.57
CA ASN A 184 11.52 -5.54 2.88
C ASN A 184 11.10 -6.84 3.58
N ILE A 185 10.22 -7.62 2.98
CA ILE A 185 9.82 -8.93 3.50
C ILE A 185 11.02 -9.87 3.64
N CYS A 186 11.08 -10.59 4.74
CA CYS A 186 12.11 -11.60 4.99
C CYS A 186 11.54 -12.74 5.85
N VAL A 187 12.29 -13.82 5.94
CA VAL A 187 12.05 -14.86 6.95
C VAL A 187 12.66 -14.39 8.27
N THR A 188 11.99 -14.68 9.37
CA THR A 188 12.46 -14.33 10.72
C THR A 188 13.83 -14.93 11.01
N ASP A 189 14.77 -14.10 11.48
CA ASP A 189 16.17 -14.49 11.71
C ASP A 189 16.31 -15.70 12.65
N ALA A 190 15.39 -15.86 13.61
CA ALA A 190 15.40 -17.00 14.53
C ALA A 190 15.14 -18.31 13.78
N VAL A 191 14.16 -18.35 12.89
CA VAL A 191 13.83 -19.52 12.06
C VAL A 191 14.96 -19.83 11.08
N MET A 192 15.59 -18.81 10.51
CA MET A 192 16.75 -19.01 9.62
C MET A 192 17.96 -19.63 10.34
N LYS A 193 18.15 -19.32 11.62
CA LYS A 193 19.24 -19.86 12.44
C LYS A 193 18.94 -21.26 12.96
N ASP A 194 17.70 -21.52 13.31
CA ASP A 194 17.25 -22.80 13.84
C ASP A 194 15.94 -23.25 13.18
N PRO A 195 16.01 -24.10 12.13
CA PRO A 195 14.82 -24.63 11.46
C PRO A 195 13.89 -25.48 12.35
N LYS A 196 14.33 -25.91 13.53
CA LYS A 196 13.47 -26.63 14.48
C LYS A 196 12.40 -25.76 15.11
N LEU A 197 12.51 -24.42 14.96
CA LEU A 197 11.46 -23.45 15.34
C LEU A 197 10.30 -23.41 14.37
N LEU A 198 10.33 -24.21 13.29
CA LEU A 198 9.21 -24.33 12.37
C LEU A 198 8.04 -25.07 13.05
N ALA A 199 6.94 -24.37 13.23
CA ALA A 199 5.77 -24.87 13.93
C ALA A 199 4.85 -25.71 13.01
N PHE A 200 5.33 -26.86 12.59
CA PHE A 200 4.61 -27.76 11.68
C PHE A 200 3.68 -28.73 12.40
N ASN A 201 3.83 -28.88 13.71
CA ASN A 201 3.06 -29.82 14.49
C ASN A 201 1.80 -29.17 15.06
N GLY A 202 0.78 -29.96 15.31
CA GLY A 202 -0.43 -29.56 16.02
C GLY A 202 -0.50 -30.24 17.39
N MET A 203 -1.41 -29.75 18.25
CA MET A 203 -1.83 -30.46 19.46
C MET A 203 -3.19 -31.09 19.21
N GLN A 204 -3.34 -32.35 19.58
CA GLN A 204 -4.61 -33.09 19.60
C GLN A 204 -4.83 -33.68 20.99
N GLU A 205 -6.05 -34.13 21.27
CA GLU A 205 -6.40 -34.88 22.47
C GLU A 205 -5.53 -36.16 22.51
N GLY A 206 -4.54 -36.20 23.39
CA GLY A 206 -3.55 -37.32 23.48
C GLY A 206 -2.12 -36.97 23.12
N GLY A 207 -1.82 -35.72 22.72
CA GLY A 207 -0.46 -35.22 22.51
C GLY A 207 -0.19 -34.57 21.15
N LYS A 208 1.09 -34.46 20.82
CA LYS A 208 1.61 -33.83 19.59
C LYS A 208 1.15 -34.61 18.35
N SER A 209 0.58 -33.90 17.39
CA SER A 209 0.23 -34.42 16.05
C SER A 209 1.23 -33.93 15.03
N GLU A 210 2.08 -34.81 14.52
CA GLU A 210 3.09 -34.43 13.52
C GLU A 210 2.46 -33.98 12.22
N GLY A 211 2.93 -32.85 11.69
CA GLY A 211 2.53 -32.33 10.40
C GLY A 211 1.10 -31.76 10.31
N LEU A 212 0.31 -31.74 11.40
CA LEU A 212 -1.05 -31.21 11.34
C LEU A 212 -1.08 -29.73 10.96
N ASN A 213 -0.17 -28.95 11.51
CA ASN A 213 -0.09 -27.52 11.18
C ASN A 213 0.52 -27.28 9.80
N LEU A 214 1.45 -28.13 9.36
CA LEU A 214 2.00 -28.09 8.02
C LEU A 214 0.90 -28.22 6.95
N LYS A 215 -0.08 -29.11 7.20
CA LYS A 215 -1.23 -29.25 6.30
C LYS A 215 -2.05 -27.95 6.24
N LYS A 216 -2.31 -27.30 7.38
CA LYS A 216 -3.03 -26.01 7.41
C LYS A 216 -2.27 -24.93 6.66
N LEU A 217 -0.93 -24.88 6.80
CA LEU A 217 -0.09 -23.95 6.07
C LEU A 217 -0.12 -24.22 4.55
N ALA A 218 -0.12 -25.50 4.15
CA ALA A 218 -0.23 -25.88 2.75
C ALA A 218 -1.61 -25.54 2.14
N ASP A 219 -2.68 -25.66 2.94
CA ASP A 219 -4.04 -25.34 2.52
C ASP A 219 -4.27 -23.83 2.30
N LEU A 220 -3.40 -22.96 2.84
CA LEU A 220 -3.49 -21.49 2.63
C LEU A 220 -3.42 -21.10 1.15
N LYS A 221 -2.72 -21.85 0.31
CA LYS A 221 -2.62 -21.58 -1.12
C LYS A 221 -3.99 -21.66 -1.83
N ASP A 222 -4.91 -22.46 -1.28
CA ASP A 222 -6.24 -22.72 -1.83
C ASP A 222 -7.34 -21.94 -1.10
N ASP A 223 -6.99 -21.07 -0.13
CA ASP A 223 -7.96 -20.25 0.61
C ASP A 223 -8.58 -19.17 -0.28
N SER A 224 -9.74 -19.49 -0.83
CA SER A 224 -10.49 -18.59 -1.73
C SER A 224 -11.06 -17.34 -1.05
N LYS A 225 -10.95 -17.22 0.26
CA LYS A 225 -11.41 -16.06 1.03
C LYS A 225 -10.26 -15.15 1.45
N MET A 226 -9.02 -15.51 1.11
CA MET A 226 -7.86 -14.74 1.55
C MET A 226 -7.79 -13.36 0.92
N PHE A 227 -8.15 -13.24 -0.35
CA PHE A 227 -8.17 -11.98 -1.10
C PHE A 227 -9.54 -11.70 -1.70
N LEU A 228 -9.79 -10.45 -2.03
CA LEU A 228 -11.01 -10.05 -2.73
C LEU A 228 -11.21 -10.80 -4.05
N HIS A 229 -10.12 -11.13 -4.73
CA HIS A 229 -10.09 -11.86 -6.00
C HIS A 229 -9.89 -13.38 -5.83
N GLY A 230 -10.03 -13.92 -4.63
CA GLY A 230 -9.97 -15.35 -4.35
C GLY A 230 -8.66 -15.82 -3.70
N ALA A 231 -8.22 -17.01 -4.08
CA ALA A 231 -7.00 -17.62 -3.54
C ALA A 231 -5.72 -16.85 -3.98
N PRO A 232 -4.59 -17.03 -3.29
CA PRO A 232 -3.32 -16.37 -3.60
C PRO A 232 -2.90 -16.50 -5.07
N ASP A 233 -3.06 -17.69 -5.65
CA ASP A 233 -2.73 -17.94 -7.05
C ASP A 233 -3.63 -17.11 -8.00
N SER A 234 -4.94 -17.08 -7.74
CA SER A 234 -5.90 -16.29 -8.52
C SER A 234 -5.62 -14.80 -8.47
N PHE A 235 -5.19 -14.29 -7.30
CA PHE A 235 -4.80 -12.89 -7.13
C PHE A 235 -3.60 -12.54 -8.02
N LEU A 236 -2.53 -13.35 -7.97
CA LEU A 236 -1.32 -13.14 -8.77
C LEU A 236 -1.59 -13.28 -10.27
N GLN A 237 -2.43 -14.23 -10.67
CA GLN A 237 -2.84 -14.40 -12.08
C GLN A 237 -3.64 -13.19 -12.56
N SER A 238 -4.59 -12.69 -11.78
CA SER A 238 -5.35 -11.49 -12.11
C SER A 238 -4.43 -10.27 -12.27
N MET A 239 -3.52 -10.06 -11.31
CA MET A 239 -2.57 -8.96 -11.38
C MET A 239 -1.68 -9.05 -12.63
N THR A 240 -1.18 -10.25 -12.97
CA THR A 240 -0.34 -10.46 -14.16
C THR A 240 -1.13 -10.20 -15.45
N ALA A 241 -2.38 -10.62 -15.51
CA ALA A 241 -3.25 -10.38 -16.65
C ALA A 241 -3.53 -8.88 -16.83
N ASP A 242 -3.82 -8.16 -15.73
CA ASP A 242 -4.05 -6.72 -15.74
C ASP A 242 -2.81 -5.95 -16.24
N VAL A 243 -1.61 -6.31 -15.75
CA VAL A 243 -0.35 -5.72 -16.24
C VAL A 243 -0.21 -5.92 -17.76
N GLY A 244 -0.52 -7.11 -18.27
CA GLY A 244 -0.45 -7.41 -19.71
C GLY A 244 -1.41 -6.54 -20.54
N VAL A 245 -2.64 -6.37 -20.06
CA VAL A 245 -3.66 -5.53 -20.73
C VAL A 245 -3.25 -4.06 -20.70
N ASP A 246 -2.82 -3.54 -19.55
CA ASP A 246 -2.45 -2.14 -19.39
C ASP A 246 -1.17 -1.81 -20.19
N CYS A 247 -0.21 -2.71 -20.23
CA CYS A 247 0.99 -2.56 -21.07
C CYS A 247 0.63 -2.48 -22.56
N LYS A 248 -0.23 -3.38 -23.05
CA LYS A 248 -0.71 -3.32 -24.43
C LYS A 248 -1.43 -2.02 -24.74
N LYS A 249 -2.28 -1.55 -23.82
CA LYS A 249 -2.99 -0.27 -23.96
C LYS A 249 -2.01 0.90 -24.03
N ALA A 250 -0.99 0.91 -23.18
CA ALA A 250 0.04 1.97 -23.17
C ALA A 250 0.81 2.00 -24.50
N LEU A 251 1.22 0.85 -25.04
CA LEU A 251 1.89 0.77 -26.33
C LEU A 251 1.02 1.27 -27.48
N THR A 252 -0.27 0.91 -27.50
CA THR A 252 -1.20 1.42 -28.51
C THR A 252 -1.38 2.95 -28.40
N MET A 253 -1.42 3.49 -27.18
CA MET A 253 -1.49 4.93 -26.98
C MET A 253 -0.22 5.64 -27.44
N GLU A 254 0.96 5.06 -27.19
CA GLU A 254 2.24 5.56 -27.68
C GLU A 254 2.26 5.63 -29.21
N GLU A 255 1.90 4.55 -29.90
CA GLU A 255 1.81 4.51 -31.37
C GLU A 255 0.87 5.57 -31.93
N ASN A 256 -0.29 5.75 -31.30
CA ASN A 256 -1.25 6.79 -31.68
C ASN A 256 -0.67 8.21 -31.50
N GLN A 257 0.01 8.46 -30.38
CA GLN A 257 0.63 9.77 -30.11
C GLN A 257 1.79 10.06 -31.08
N LEU A 258 2.58 9.09 -31.43
CA LEU A 258 3.62 9.19 -32.44
C LEU A 258 3.02 9.57 -33.80
N SER A 259 1.93 8.91 -34.21
CA SER A 259 1.22 9.21 -35.47
C SER A 259 0.66 10.63 -35.49
N ILE A 260 0.07 11.08 -34.37
CA ILE A 260 -0.44 12.45 -34.24
C ILE A 260 0.71 13.46 -34.31
N ARG A 261 1.81 13.22 -33.63
CA ARG A 261 3.01 14.07 -33.66
C ARG A 261 3.53 14.21 -35.10
N ASP A 262 3.68 13.10 -35.82
CA ASP A 262 4.19 13.11 -37.17
C ASP A 262 3.23 13.84 -38.11
N ALA A 263 1.91 13.69 -37.96
CA ALA A 263 0.92 14.44 -38.73
C ALA A 263 1.01 15.95 -38.45
N VAL A 264 1.18 16.36 -37.19
CA VAL A 264 1.35 17.77 -36.81
C VAL A 264 2.66 18.33 -37.37
N ASP A 265 3.77 17.55 -37.36
CA ASP A 265 5.03 17.98 -37.91
C ASP A 265 4.95 18.17 -39.45
N ILE A 266 4.27 17.28 -40.16
CA ILE A 266 4.00 17.43 -41.62
C ILE A 266 3.18 18.71 -41.86
N GLN A 267 2.13 18.95 -41.08
CA GLN A 267 1.33 20.17 -41.21
C GLN A 267 2.15 21.46 -40.96
N ARG A 268 3.01 21.40 -39.92
CA ARG A 268 3.92 22.50 -39.60
C ARG A 268 4.88 22.81 -40.75
N GLN A 269 5.46 21.74 -41.34
CA GLN A 269 6.35 21.89 -42.51
C GLN A 269 5.64 22.42 -43.71
N ALA A 270 4.38 22.00 -43.96
CA ALA A 270 3.59 22.52 -45.08
C ALA A 270 3.23 24.01 -44.95
N VAL A 271 3.16 24.55 -43.71
CA VAL A 271 2.82 25.96 -43.47
C VAL A 271 4.03 26.87 -43.34
N SER A 272 5.12 26.38 -42.77
CA SER A 272 6.30 27.17 -42.39
C SER A 272 7.64 26.57 -42.85
N GLY A 273 7.59 25.47 -43.61
CA GLY A 273 8.82 24.88 -44.17
C GLY A 273 9.35 25.74 -45.33
N PRO A 274 10.64 25.71 -45.62
CA PRO A 274 11.18 26.33 -46.81
C PRO A 274 10.60 25.63 -48.05
N ASP A 275 10.27 26.45 -49.04
CA ASP A 275 9.85 25.92 -50.35
C ASP A 275 11.10 25.35 -51.05
N GLU A 276 11.14 24.04 -51.24
CA GLU A 276 12.29 23.35 -51.83
C GLU A 276 12.59 23.85 -53.26
N ASP A 277 11.58 24.32 -53.99
CA ASP A 277 11.73 24.88 -55.31
C ASP A 277 12.35 26.29 -55.25
N GLU A 278 11.96 27.16 -54.29
CA GLU A 278 12.61 28.46 -54.06
C GLU A 278 14.05 28.33 -53.57
N GLU A 279 14.35 27.39 -52.68
CA GLU A 279 15.71 27.15 -52.21
C GLU A 279 16.61 26.57 -53.30
N THR A 280 16.06 25.71 -54.15
CA THR A 280 16.80 25.16 -55.32
C THR A 280 17.09 26.25 -56.35
N GLU A 281 16.14 27.15 -56.61
CA GLU A 281 16.32 28.30 -57.51
C GLU A 281 17.34 29.30 -56.94
N ALA A 282 17.29 29.54 -55.62
CA ALA A 282 18.29 30.39 -54.95
C ALA A 282 19.71 29.79 -55.01
N LEU A 283 19.83 28.43 -54.87
CA LEU A 283 21.11 27.73 -54.97
C LEU A 283 21.68 27.75 -56.42
N LEU A 284 20.82 27.73 -57.43
CA LEU A 284 21.24 27.79 -58.84
C LEU A 284 21.62 29.21 -59.31
N THR A 285 21.19 30.25 -58.59
CA THR A 285 21.50 31.66 -58.87
C THR A 285 22.77 32.17 -58.17
N PHE A 286 23.34 31.37 -57.23
CA PHE A 286 24.64 31.62 -56.61
C PHE A 286 25.78 30.93 -57.38
#